data_4e33c497ecdb2b3b06661a78a2336fe8
#
_entry.id   4e33c497ecdb2b3b06661a78a2336fe8
#
_cell.length_a   1.000
_cell.length_b   1.000
_cell.length_c   1.000
_cell.angle_alpha   90.00
_cell.angle_beta   90.00
_cell.angle_gamma   90.00
#
_symmetry.space_group_name_H-M   'P 1'
#
loop_
_entity.id
_entity.type
_entity.pdbx_description
1 polymer ?
#
loop_
_entity_poly.entity_id
_entity_poly.type
_entity_poly.pdbx_seq_one_letter_code
_entity_poly.pdbx_strand_id
1 'polypeptide(L)'
;MIRFTYIIVINFIFCFGIESISLPNNALEIASANSGIGNSKNIGLNFSGINKTENSINISSILWYQGVKGGNIEYKWENEHHHYLNLYSLSANDIDLRDEIPSDSPIDLFDIHHISIAYGFGTSISEKLNIGVKSSINYNQLYTDESVGFNLDMGLSYNYSELLAFGAIINQFGLEKTENLSISYPFLIGFGTTLNLKSLQSKIHGDIIYDNSFHNELTYKLSSITHFPFINIITGYHYSQSKSEFACGLSFRYRRIEFEYGVSFHKALGMPAIFSLKYHI
;
A
#
# COMPACT_ATOMS: atom_id res chain seq x y z
N MET A 1 -1.46 29.48 -25.16
CA MET A 1 -2.27 28.28 -24.84
C MET A 1 -1.48 26.98 -25.00
N ILE A 2 -0.61 26.82 -25.97
CA ILE A 2 0.15 25.57 -26.25
C ILE A 2 1.13 25.21 -25.13
N ARG A 3 1.78 26.17 -24.46
CA ARG A 3 2.70 25.87 -23.33
C ARG A 3 2.04 25.30 -22.07
N PHE A 4 0.75 25.56 -21.85
CA PHE A 4 0.01 25.04 -20.70
C PHE A 4 -0.39 23.56 -20.87
N THR A 5 -0.63 23.15 -22.11
CA THR A 5 -0.97 21.75 -22.44
C THR A 5 0.23 20.81 -22.26
N TYR A 6 1.44 21.26 -22.61
CA TYR A 6 2.68 20.51 -22.37
C TYR A 6 2.96 20.27 -20.89
N ILE A 7 2.70 21.25 -20.04
CA ILE A 7 2.91 21.11 -18.59
C ILE A 7 1.92 20.10 -17.99
N ILE A 8 0.70 20.04 -18.48
CA ILE A 8 -0.33 19.08 -17.98
C ILE A 8 0.01 17.65 -18.41
N VAL A 9 0.47 17.43 -19.64
CA VAL A 9 0.83 16.11 -20.15
C VAL A 9 2.08 15.58 -19.44
N ILE A 10 3.08 16.42 -19.23
CA ILE A 10 4.32 16.04 -18.52
C ILE A 10 4.01 15.65 -17.06
N ASN A 11 3.09 16.36 -16.38
CA ASN A 11 2.70 16.01 -15.02
C ASN A 11 1.95 14.67 -14.92
N PHE A 12 1.20 14.27 -15.95
CA PHE A 12 0.54 12.95 -15.97
C PHE A 12 1.53 11.79 -16.19
N ILE A 13 2.59 12.00 -16.95
CA ILE A 13 3.59 10.97 -17.26
C ILE A 13 4.48 10.67 -16.05
N PHE A 14 4.81 11.65 -15.20
CA PHE A 14 5.63 11.44 -14.00
C PHE A 14 4.89 10.80 -12.83
N CYS A 15 3.57 10.67 -12.88
CA CYS A 15 2.76 10.27 -11.73
C CYS A 15 2.77 8.75 -11.48
N PHE A 16 2.92 7.90 -12.51
CA PHE A 16 2.74 6.46 -12.33
C PHE A 16 3.86 5.84 -11.46
N GLY A 17 5.11 6.19 -11.66
CA GLY A 17 6.25 5.65 -10.92
C GLY A 17 6.21 5.99 -9.43
N ILE A 18 5.93 7.25 -9.09
CA ILE A 18 5.93 7.77 -7.73
C ILE A 18 4.70 7.29 -6.93
N GLU A 19 3.53 7.22 -7.54
CA GLU A 19 2.30 6.78 -6.88
C GLU A 19 2.24 5.26 -6.67
N SER A 20 2.96 4.47 -7.48
CA SER A 20 2.96 3.00 -7.37
C SER A 20 3.44 2.50 -6.01
N ILE A 21 4.32 3.24 -5.32
CA ILE A 21 4.81 2.89 -3.97
C ILE A 21 3.74 3.03 -2.88
N SER A 22 2.65 3.77 -3.15
CA SER A 22 1.54 4.02 -2.22
C SER A 22 0.40 3.00 -2.38
N LEU A 23 0.45 2.17 -3.42
CA LEU A 23 -0.63 1.22 -3.72
C LEU A 23 -0.62 0.05 -2.73
N PRO A 24 -1.80 -0.50 -2.39
CA PRO A 24 -1.92 -1.68 -1.54
C PRO A 24 -1.22 -2.89 -2.16
N ASN A 25 -0.47 -3.64 -1.35
CA ASN A 25 0.28 -4.82 -1.77
C ASN A 25 -0.49 -6.13 -1.61
N ASN A 26 -1.53 -6.14 -0.76
CA ASN A 26 -2.32 -7.34 -0.46
C ASN A 26 -3.79 -7.01 -0.21
N ALA A 27 -4.61 -8.07 -0.13
CA ALA A 27 -6.06 -7.96 -0.01
C ALA A 27 -6.51 -7.28 1.29
N LEU A 28 -5.80 -7.48 2.41
CA LEU A 28 -6.10 -6.83 3.68
C LEU A 28 -5.91 -5.31 3.59
N GLU A 29 -4.84 -4.87 2.94
CA GLU A 29 -4.53 -3.45 2.78
C GLU A 29 -5.62 -2.73 1.97
N ILE A 30 -6.00 -3.25 0.80
CA ILE A 30 -7.06 -2.63 0.00
C ILE A 30 -8.41 -2.67 0.72
N ALA A 31 -8.79 -3.80 1.35
CA ALA A 31 -10.06 -3.97 2.04
C ALA A 31 -10.22 -3.03 3.25
N SER A 32 -9.13 -2.71 3.93
CA SER A 32 -9.12 -1.76 5.05
C SER A 32 -8.93 -0.31 4.63
N ALA A 33 -8.99 0.02 3.33
CA ALA A 33 -8.63 1.33 2.79
C ALA A 33 -7.23 1.77 3.21
N ASN A 34 -6.31 0.81 3.35
CA ASN A 34 -4.95 0.99 3.85
C ASN A 34 -4.91 1.78 5.17
N SER A 35 -5.71 1.36 6.16
CA SER A 35 -5.74 1.92 7.51
C SER A 35 -5.17 0.95 8.55
N GLY A 36 -4.95 1.42 9.77
CA GLY A 36 -4.51 0.61 10.90
C GLY A 36 -3.16 0.99 11.49
N ILE A 37 -2.82 2.28 11.52
CA ILE A 37 -1.57 2.78 12.10
C ILE A 37 -1.47 2.39 13.59
N GLY A 38 -2.58 2.37 14.31
CA GLY A 38 -2.58 2.18 15.77
C GLY A 38 -2.06 0.83 16.23
N ASN A 39 -2.34 -0.25 15.58
CA ASN A 39 -1.88 -1.60 15.90
C ASN A 39 -2.60 -2.63 15.05
N SER A 40 -2.37 -2.65 13.78
CA SER A 40 -2.95 -3.65 12.90
C SER A 40 -1.90 -4.63 12.40
N LYS A 41 -2.40 -5.71 11.78
CA LYS A 41 -1.56 -6.61 10.98
C LYS A 41 -1.23 -6.01 9.60
N ASN A 42 -1.69 -4.79 9.31
CA ASN A 42 -1.37 -4.06 8.08
C ASN A 42 0.04 -3.46 8.20
N ILE A 43 1.03 -4.27 7.87
CA ILE A 43 2.44 -3.89 7.92
C ILE A 43 2.85 -2.98 6.74
N GLY A 44 2.07 -2.93 5.67
CA GLY A 44 2.30 -2.02 4.56
C GLY A 44 2.22 -0.57 5.00
N LEU A 45 1.29 -0.26 5.91
CA LEU A 45 1.11 1.08 6.45
C LEU A 45 1.98 1.34 7.68
N ASN A 46 1.90 0.50 8.73
CA ASN A 46 2.72 0.63 9.93
C ASN A 46 3.59 -0.60 10.15
N PHE A 47 4.85 -0.48 9.82
CA PHE A 47 5.77 -1.60 9.84
C PHE A 47 6.05 -2.16 11.25
N SER A 48 5.78 -1.41 12.33
CA SER A 48 5.86 -1.95 13.69
C SER A 48 4.87 -3.10 13.94
N GLY A 49 3.84 -3.24 13.11
CA GLY A 49 2.89 -4.35 13.15
C GLY A 49 3.49 -5.72 12.86
N ILE A 50 4.69 -5.80 12.28
CA ILE A 50 5.38 -7.06 11.98
C ILE A 50 5.62 -7.88 13.24
N ASN A 51 5.84 -7.25 14.38
CA ASN A 51 6.03 -7.90 15.69
C ASN A 51 4.82 -8.72 16.18
N LYS A 52 3.71 -8.70 15.44
CA LYS A 52 2.47 -9.44 15.75
C LYS A 52 2.05 -10.37 14.62
N THR A 53 2.90 -10.53 13.61
CA THR A 53 2.61 -11.43 12.50
C THR A 53 3.23 -12.80 12.75
N GLU A 54 2.56 -13.83 12.28
CA GLU A 54 3.07 -15.20 12.26
C GLU A 54 4.03 -15.37 11.09
N ASN A 55 4.95 -16.35 11.20
CA ASN A 55 5.79 -16.75 10.07
C ASN A 55 4.91 -17.19 8.90
N SER A 56 5.10 -16.59 7.76
CA SER A 56 4.19 -16.83 6.62
C SER A 56 4.81 -16.44 5.29
N ILE A 57 4.30 -17.08 4.23
CA ILE A 57 4.46 -16.65 2.86
C ILE A 57 3.10 -16.19 2.37
N ASN A 58 3.03 -15.01 1.76
CA ASN A 58 1.82 -14.46 1.15
C ASN A 58 2.08 -14.16 -0.33
N ILE A 59 1.18 -14.61 -1.20
CA ILE A 59 1.22 -14.34 -2.63
C ILE A 59 -0.06 -13.60 -2.98
N SER A 60 0.06 -12.45 -3.63
CA SER A 60 -1.09 -11.64 -4.04
C SER A 60 -1.10 -11.41 -5.55
N SER A 61 -2.30 -11.43 -6.13
CA SER A 61 -2.58 -11.00 -7.50
C SER A 61 -3.37 -9.71 -7.46
N ILE A 62 -2.90 -8.71 -8.20
CA ILE A 62 -3.41 -7.35 -8.17
C ILE A 62 -4.04 -7.02 -9.51
N LEU A 63 -5.28 -6.57 -9.49
CA LEU A 63 -5.99 -5.99 -10.62
C LEU A 63 -6.32 -4.55 -10.26
N TRP A 64 -5.69 -3.61 -10.95
CA TRP A 64 -5.85 -2.19 -10.69
C TRP A 64 -6.66 -1.50 -11.79
N TYR A 65 -6.86 -0.20 -11.66
CA TYR A 65 -7.57 0.60 -12.66
C TYR A 65 -6.93 0.49 -14.04
N GLN A 66 -7.74 0.66 -15.09
CA GLN A 66 -7.29 0.80 -16.49
C GLN A 66 -6.39 -0.35 -17.00
N GLY A 67 -6.61 -1.56 -16.47
CA GLY A 67 -5.87 -2.74 -16.94
C GLY A 67 -4.48 -2.91 -16.33
N VAL A 68 -4.07 -2.08 -15.38
CA VAL A 68 -2.85 -2.30 -14.60
C VAL A 68 -2.98 -3.60 -13.81
N LYS A 69 -1.97 -4.46 -13.93
CA LYS A 69 -1.91 -5.76 -13.26
C LYS A 69 -0.61 -5.88 -12.49
N GLY A 70 -0.64 -6.71 -11.47
CA GLY A 70 0.58 -6.94 -10.71
C GLY A 70 0.50 -8.15 -9.80
N GLY A 71 1.58 -8.32 -9.06
CA GLY A 71 1.71 -9.36 -8.07
C GLY A 71 2.62 -8.94 -6.93
N ASN A 72 2.43 -9.61 -5.82
CA ASN A 72 3.22 -9.39 -4.62
C ASN A 72 3.56 -10.72 -3.96
N ILE A 73 4.79 -10.87 -3.51
CA ILE A 73 5.25 -12.00 -2.70
C ILE A 73 5.87 -11.44 -1.42
N GLU A 74 5.33 -11.84 -0.28
CA GLU A 74 5.83 -11.46 1.04
C GLU A 74 6.30 -12.70 1.79
N TYR A 75 7.45 -12.61 2.41
CA TYR A 75 7.96 -13.61 3.34
C TYR A 75 8.24 -12.98 4.70
N LYS A 76 7.65 -13.53 5.74
CA LYS A 76 7.78 -13.10 7.14
C LYS A 76 8.34 -14.23 7.97
N TRP A 77 9.37 -13.92 8.75
CA TRP A 77 9.94 -14.89 9.68
C TRP A 77 10.44 -14.22 10.96
N GLU A 78 10.48 -14.99 12.01
CA GLU A 78 10.92 -14.60 13.33
C GLU A 78 12.12 -15.45 13.75
N ASN A 79 13.15 -14.78 14.23
CA ASN A 79 14.25 -15.36 15.00
C ASN A 79 14.28 -14.64 16.36
N GLU A 80 15.36 -13.90 16.66
CA GLU A 80 15.40 -12.98 17.81
C GLU A 80 14.54 -11.74 17.56
N HIS A 81 14.34 -11.41 16.30
CA HIS A 81 13.55 -10.28 15.82
C HIS A 81 12.66 -10.72 14.66
N HIS A 82 11.74 -9.87 14.28
CA HIS A 82 10.85 -10.10 13.16
C HIS A 82 11.44 -9.50 11.88
N HIS A 83 11.43 -10.28 10.83
CA HIS A 83 11.99 -9.93 9.52
C HIS A 83 10.93 -10.04 8.42
N TYR A 84 11.13 -9.28 7.38
CA TYR A 84 10.25 -9.20 6.23
C TYR A 84 11.06 -9.06 4.95
N LEU A 85 10.69 -9.83 3.94
CA LEU A 85 11.16 -9.67 2.58
C LEU A 85 9.94 -9.55 1.67
N ASN A 86 9.97 -8.62 0.73
CA ASN A 86 8.89 -8.39 -0.21
C ASN A 86 9.42 -8.18 -1.62
N LEU A 87 8.73 -8.77 -2.59
CA LEU A 87 8.88 -8.53 -4.01
C LEU A 87 7.52 -8.10 -4.55
N TYR A 88 7.44 -6.90 -5.09
CA TYR A 88 6.24 -6.30 -5.64
C TYR A 88 6.46 -5.89 -7.09
N SER A 89 5.47 -6.12 -7.95
CA SER A 89 5.53 -5.73 -9.36
C SER A 89 4.17 -5.28 -9.84
N LEU A 90 4.16 -4.21 -10.64
CA LEU A 90 3.00 -3.73 -11.40
C LEU A 90 3.40 -3.52 -12.85
N SER A 91 2.46 -3.74 -13.77
CA SER A 91 2.61 -3.42 -15.18
C SER A 91 1.32 -2.93 -15.80
N ALA A 92 1.45 -2.02 -16.75
CA ALA A 92 0.40 -1.65 -17.69
C ALA A 92 0.96 -1.87 -19.11
N ASN A 93 0.30 -2.70 -19.89
CA ASN A 93 0.77 -3.11 -21.21
C ASN A 93 -0.11 -2.54 -22.31
N ASP A 94 0.41 -2.51 -23.52
CA ASP A 94 -0.32 -2.12 -24.73
C ASP A 94 -0.89 -0.70 -24.65
N ILE A 95 -0.12 0.25 -24.11
CA ILE A 95 -0.53 1.67 -24.04
C ILE A 95 -0.28 2.32 -25.40
N ASP A 96 -1.32 2.90 -25.99
CA ASP A 96 -1.26 3.60 -27.26
C ASP A 96 -0.31 4.81 -27.22
N LEU A 97 0.76 4.78 -27.99
CA LEU A 97 1.54 5.97 -28.28
C LEU A 97 0.89 6.73 -29.44
N ARG A 98 0.46 7.96 -29.21
CA ARG A 98 -0.22 8.81 -30.18
C ARG A 98 0.51 10.12 -30.34
N ASP A 99 0.53 10.64 -31.58
CA ASP A 99 1.05 11.98 -31.90
C ASP A 99 -0.04 13.06 -31.71
N GLU A 100 0.36 14.32 -31.86
CA GLU A 100 -0.55 15.47 -31.84
C GLU A 100 -1.57 15.47 -32.99
N ILE A 101 -1.28 14.72 -34.06
CA ILE A 101 -2.17 14.57 -35.21
C ILE A 101 -3.15 13.42 -34.95
N PRO A 102 -4.47 13.69 -34.92
CA PRO A 102 -5.46 12.64 -34.76
C PRO A 102 -5.34 11.57 -35.85
N SER A 103 -5.13 10.32 -35.45
CA SER A 103 -5.11 9.16 -36.33
C SER A 103 -5.95 8.02 -35.73
N ASP A 104 -6.53 7.18 -36.61
CA ASP A 104 -7.34 6.03 -36.19
C ASP A 104 -6.50 4.90 -35.58
N SER A 105 -5.19 4.87 -35.88
CA SER A 105 -4.26 3.89 -35.33
C SER A 105 -3.17 4.55 -34.47
N PRO A 106 -2.70 3.91 -33.38
CA PRO A 106 -1.54 4.40 -32.64
C PRO A 106 -0.28 4.33 -33.53
N ILE A 107 0.71 5.16 -33.19
CA ILE A 107 2.02 5.14 -33.83
C ILE A 107 2.80 3.91 -33.39
N ASP A 108 2.70 3.59 -32.09
CA ASP A 108 3.38 2.48 -31.45
C ASP A 108 2.61 2.09 -30.18
N LEU A 109 3.00 0.97 -29.56
CA LEU A 109 2.52 0.51 -28.25
C LEU A 109 3.70 0.48 -27.28
N PHE A 110 3.47 0.84 -26.03
CA PHE A 110 4.50 0.75 -24.99
C PHE A 110 3.96 0.17 -23.69
N ASP A 111 4.87 -0.32 -22.87
CA ASP A 111 4.61 -0.87 -21.57
C ASP A 111 5.19 -0.01 -20.46
N ILE A 112 4.55 -0.06 -19.29
CA ILE A 112 5.02 0.56 -18.07
C ILE A 112 5.24 -0.55 -17.05
N HIS A 113 6.42 -0.54 -16.39
CA HIS A 113 6.75 -1.50 -15.35
C HIS A 113 7.22 -0.80 -14.08
N HIS A 114 6.76 -1.32 -12.95
CA HIS A 114 7.25 -0.98 -11.62
C HIS A 114 7.63 -2.27 -10.89
N ILE A 115 8.84 -2.32 -10.33
CA ILE A 115 9.33 -3.43 -9.52
C ILE A 115 9.92 -2.85 -8.24
N SER A 116 9.53 -3.42 -7.08
CA SER A 116 10.04 -3.03 -5.78
C SER A 116 10.51 -4.25 -5.00
N ILE A 117 11.69 -4.15 -4.40
CA ILE A 117 12.22 -5.12 -3.45
C ILE A 117 12.38 -4.42 -2.11
N ALA A 118 11.76 -4.98 -1.06
CA ALA A 118 11.82 -4.40 0.26
C ALA A 118 12.33 -5.41 1.30
N TYR A 119 13.14 -4.91 2.22
CA TYR A 119 13.52 -5.63 3.43
C TYR A 119 13.10 -4.82 4.66
N GLY A 120 12.54 -5.51 5.63
CA GLY A 120 12.08 -4.88 6.86
C GLY A 120 12.50 -5.65 8.11
N PHE A 121 12.62 -4.89 9.19
CA PHE A 121 13.01 -5.36 10.50
C PHE A 121 12.11 -4.73 11.56
N GLY A 122 11.65 -5.54 12.52
CA GLY A 122 10.86 -5.05 13.65
C GLY A 122 11.24 -5.71 14.96
N THR A 123 11.10 -4.96 16.03
CA THR A 123 11.38 -5.45 17.39
C THR A 123 10.46 -4.79 18.42
N SER A 124 10.23 -5.51 19.53
CA SER A 124 9.55 -4.97 20.70
C SER A 124 10.57 -4.40 21.67
N ILE A 125 10.53 -3.08 21.92
CA ILE A 125 11.39 -2.40 22.90
C ILE A 125 10.90 -2.72 24.31
N SER A 126 9.59 -2.89 24.49
CA SER A 126 8.96 -3.30 25.73
C SER A 126 7.68 -4.09 25.43
N GLU A 127 7.04 -4.65 26.44
CA GLU A 127 5.75 -5.35 26.29
C GLU A 127 4.67 -4.49 25.61
N LYS A 128 4.79 -3.16 25.69
CA LYS A 128 3.81 -2.22 25.15
C LYS A 128 4.26 -1.50 23.91
N LEU A 129 5.58 -1.40 23.65
CA LEU A 129 6.14 -0.55 22.61
C LEU A 129 6.84 -1.38 21.54
N ASN A 130 6.37 -1.29 20.30
CA ASN A 130 6.96 -1.92 19.13
C ASN A 130 7.45 -0.86 18.14
N ILE A 131 8.55 -1.15 17.50
CA ILE A 131 9.11 -0.36 16.40
C ILE A 131 9.34 -1.26 15.18
N GLY A 132 9.35 -0.65 14.01
CA GLY A 132 9.69 -1.33 12.78
C GLY A 132 10.20 -0.37 11.74
N VAL A 133 11.11 -0.86 10.91
CA VAL A 133 11.74 -0.12 9.81
C VAL A 133 11.72 -1.01 8.57
N LYS A 134 11.36 -0.44 7.43
CA LYS A 134 11.39 -1.11 6.13
C LYS A 134 12.11 -0.22 5.13
N SER A 135 13.03 -0.79 4.36
CA SER A 135 13.72 -0.13 3.26
C SER A 135 13.34 -0.79 1.94
N SER A 136 13.17 -0.02 0.89
CA SER A 136 12.79 -0.51 -0.42
C SER A 136 13.67 0.08 -1.51
N ILE A 137 13.98 -0.73 -2.51
CA ILE A 137 14.59 -0.31 -3.77
C ILE A 137 13.53 -0.49 -4.85
N ASN A 138 13.29 0.56 -5.61
CA ASN A 138 12.25 0.62 -6.63
C ASN A 138 12.91 0.84 -7.99
N TYR A 139 12.45 0.11 -8.99
CA TYR A 139 12.78 0.30 -10.39
C TYR A 139 11.50 0.63 -11.15
N ASN A 140 11.53 1.70 -11.92
CA ASN A 140 10.43 2.10 -12.79
C ASN A 140 10.92 2.20 -14.22
N GLN A 141 10.13 1.71 -15.15
CA GLN A 141 10.31 1.90 -16.58
C GLN A 141 9.04 2.50 -17.16
N LEU A 142 9.17 3.64 -17.83
CA LEU A 142 8.11 4.34 -18.54
C LEU A 142 8.58 4.58 -19.96
N TYR A 143 8.11 3.79 -20.91
CA TYR A 143 8.56 3.82 -22.30
C TYR A 143 10.09 3.61 -22.38
N THR A 144 10.86 4.62 -22.77
CA THR A 144 12.33 4.59 -22.84
C THR A 144 13.02 5.08 -21.56
N ASP A 145 12.28 5.70 -20.65
CA ASP A 145 12.84 6.29 -19.46
C ASP A 145 12.86 5.27 -18.30
N GLU A 146 14.01 5.17 -17.67
CA GLU A 146 14.23 4.31 -16.51
C GLU A 146 14.59 5.14 -15.28
N SER A 147 14.12 4.69 -14.13
CA SER A 147 14.49 5.27 -12.85
C SER A 147 14.71 4.22 -11.77
N VAL A 148 15.59 4.54 -10.84
CA VAL A 148 15.84 3.75 -9.64
C VAL A 148 15.67 4.62 -8.42
N GLY A 149 14.89 4.14 -7.46
CA GLY A 149 14.63 4.85 -6.23
C GLY A 149 14.91 4.03 -4.99
N PHE A 150 15.06 4.71 -3.88
CA PHE A 150 15.20 4.14 -2.55
C PHE A 150 14.28 4.88 -1.60
N ASN A 151 13.54 4.15 -0.76
CA ASN A 151 12.74 4.73 0.31
C ASN A 151 12.85 3.96 1.62
N LEU A 152 12.55 4.66 2.70
CA LEU A 152 12.55 4.18 4.06
C LEU A 152 11.18 4.45 4.69
N ASP A 153 10.61 3.42 5.33
CA ASP A 153 9.38 3.49 6.10
C ASP A 153 9.70 3.16 7.56
N MET A 154 9.14 3.95 8.47
CA MET A 154 9.31 3.78 9.90
C MET A 154 7.96 3.75 10.57
N GLY A 155 7.79 2.85 11.53
CA GLY A 155 6.57 2.72 12.29
C GLY A 155 6.82 2.48 13.77
N LEU A 156 5.89 3.00 14.56
CA LEU A 156 5.84 2.82 16.01
C LEU A 156 4.42 2.47 16.41
N SER A 157 4.26 1.51 17.33
CA SER A 157 2.96 1.22 17.97
C SER A 157 3.09 1.04 19.47
N TYR A 158 2.14 1.62 20.21
CA TYR A 158 2.07 1.59 21.65
C TYR A 158 0.73 1.00 22.12
N ASN A 159 0.78 -0.13 22.82
CA ASN A 159 -0.39 -0.79 23.42
C ASN A 159 -0.66 -0.15 24.78
N TYR A 160 -1.55 0.84 24.83
CA TYR A 160 -1.93 1.47 26.09
C TYR A 160 -2.65 0.50 27.00
N SER A 161 -3.61 -0.25 26.45
CA SER A 161 -4.38 -1.29 27.14
C SER A 161 -4.76 -2.41 26.15
N GLU A 162 -5.42 -3.45 26.63
CA GLU A 162 -5.99 -4.49 25.76
C GLU A 162 -7.08 -3.95 24.82
N LEU A 163 -7.73 -2.85 25.18
CA LEU A 163 -8.79 -2.19 24.42
C LEU A 163 -8.22 -1.19 23.41
N LEU A 164 -7.15 -0.46 23.77
CA LEU A 164 -6.71 0.72 23.04
C LEU A 164 -5.22 0.65 22.74
N ALA A 165 -4.88 0.91 21.48
CA ALA A 165 -3.52 1.09 21.02
C ALA A 165 -3.39 2.33 20.12
N PHE A 166 -2.21 2.92 20.11
CA PHE A 166 -1.83 4.08 19.31
C PHE A 166 -0.67 3.72 18.40
N GLY A 167 -0.50 4.46 17.32
CA GLY A 167 0.63 4.33 16.43
C GLY A 167 1.00 5.63 15.75
N ALA A 168 2.22 5.65 15.24
CA ALA A 168 2.75 6.73 14.41
C ALA A 168 3.59 6.15 13.29
N ILE A 169 3.62 6.83 12.15
CA ILE A 169 4.39 6.44 10.98
C ILE A 169 5.08 7.64 10.33
N ILE A 170 6.21 7.35 9.69
CA ILE A 170 6.85 8.17 8.66
C ILE A 170 7.19 7.21 7.54
N ASN A 171 6.50 7.30 6.41
CA ASN A 171 6.67 6.40 5.28
C ASN A 171 7.14 7.12 4.03
N GLN A 172 7.76 6.36 3.11
CA GLN A 172 8.20 6.81 1.80
C GLN A 172 9.26 7.92 1.85
N PHE A 173 10.02 7.99 2.93
CA PHE A 173 11.14 8.93 3.01
C PHE A 173 12.28 8.47 2.10
N GLY A 174 12.46 9.15 0.96
CA GLY A 174 13.43 8.71 -0.03
C GLY A 174 13.45 9.55 -1.29
N LEU A 175 14.15 9.02 -2.29
CA LEU A 175 14.33 9.68 -3.58
C LEU A 175 14.38 8.66 -4.71
N GLU A 176 14.02 9.13 -5.89
CA GLU A 176 14.12 8.43 -7.16
C GLU A 176 15.06 9.20 -8.10
N LYS A 177 15.90 8.49 -8.81
CA LYS A 177 16.88 9.06 -9.73
C LYS A 177 16.67 8.50 -11.13
N THR A 178 16.53 9.40 -12.09
CA THR A 178 16.66 9.14 -13.53
C THR A 178 18.05 9.59 -14.02
N GLU A 179 18.36 9.42 -15.30
CA GLU A 179 19.65 9.87 -15.84
C GLU A 179 19.95 11.37 -15.57
N ASN A 180 18.92 12.22 -15.64
CA ASN A 180 19.07 13.66 -15.61
C ASN A 180 18.41 14.37 -14.42
N LEU A 181 17.62 13.64 -13.62
CA LEU A 181 16.79 14.24 -12.56
C LEU A 181 16.80 13.38 -11.30
N SER A 182 16.76 14.04 -10.16
CA SER A 182 16.51 13.40 -8.85
C SER A 182 15.24 14.00 -8.25
N ILE A 183 14.29 13.16 -7.92
CA ILE A 183 12.97 13.53 -7.40
C ILE A 183 12.82 12.92 -6.01
N SER A 184 12.40 13.72 -5.04
CA SER A 184 12.05 13.20 -3.71
C SER A 184 10.70 12.51 -3.77
N TYR A 185 10.57 11.35 -3.14
CA TYR A 185 9.27 10.72 -2.95
C TYR A 185 8.37 11.58 -2.05
N PRO A 186 7.06 11.57 -2.29
CA PRO A 186 6.11 12.15 -1.34
C PRO A 186 6.15 11.34 -0.04
N PHE A 187 6.47 11.99 1.06
CA PHE A 187 6.48 11.32 2.37
C PHE A 187 5.12 11.40 3.05
N LEU A 188 4.81 10.38 3.86
CA LEU A 188 3.61 10.28 4.66
C LEU A 188 3.95 10.37 6.13
N ILE A 189 3.27 11.25 6.86
CA ILE A 189 3.32 11.27 8.32
C ILE A 189 1.93 10.97 8.84
N GLY A 190 1.79 9.97 9.71
CA GLY A 190 0.48 9.56 10.20
C GLY A 190 0.45 9.20 11.67
N PHE A 191 -0.74 9.40 12.25
CA PHE A 191 -1.10 8.95 13.59
C PHE A 191 -2.40 8.17 13.51
N GLY A 192 -2.49 7.11 14.31
CA GLY A 192 -3.69 6.30 14.34
C GLY A 192 -3.96 5.64 15.66
N THR A 193 -5.20 5.19 15.78
CA THR A 193 -5.69 4.49 16.95
C THR A 193 -6.35 3.18 16.55
N THR A 194 -6.30 2.20 17.43
CA THR A 194 -7.01 0.94 17.28
C THR A 194 -7.80 0.65 18.54
N LEU A 195 -9.10 0.41 18.38
CA LEU A 195 -10.01 -0.07 19.41
C LEU A 195 -10.27 -1.57 19.20
N ASN A 196 -9.97 -2.38 20.20
CA ASN A 196 -10.20 -3.82 20.18
C ASN A 196 -11.43 -4.18 21.00
N LEU A 197 -12.58 -4.30 20.35
CA LEU A 197 -13.88 -4.59 20.96
C LEU A 197 -14.08 -6.11 21.11
N LYS A 198 -13.52 -6.69 22.17
CA LYS A 198 -13.57 -8.14 22.43
C LYS A 198 -14.99 -8.71 22.42
N SER A 199 -15.98 -7.99 22.97
CA SER A 199 -17.38 -8.40 23.02
C SER A 199 -18.03 -8.52 21.62
N LEU A 200 -17.59 -7.74 20.67
CA LEU A 200 -18.07 -7.74 19.29
C LEU A 200 -17.13 -8.51 18.35
N GLN A 201 -16.05 -9.07 18.88
CA GLN A 201 -14.98 -9.70 18.10
C GLN A 201 -14.50 -8.81 16.95
N SER A 202 -14.46 -7.50 17.18
CA SER A 202 -14.16 -6.50 16.15
C SER A 202 -13.01 -5.61 16.56
N LYS A 203 -12.22 -5.19 15.58
CA LYS A 203 -11.22 -4.14 15.71
C LYS A 203 -11.62 -2.96 14.85
N ILE A 204 -11.59 -1.76 15.39
CA ILE A 204 -11.85 -0.52 14.67
C ILE A 204 -10.56 0.28 14.65
N HIS A 205 -10.18 0.74 13.47
CA HIS A 205 -9.01 1.56 13.24
C HIS A 205 -9.43 2.95 12.75
N GLY A 206 -8.78 3.98 13.28
CA GLY A 206 -8.97 5.36 12.82
C GLY A 206 -7.63 6.04 12.70
N ASP A 207 -7.33 6.61 11.53
CA ASP A 207 -6.05 7.21 11.19
C ASP A 207 -6.21 8.60 10.59
N ILE A 208 -5.23 9.46 10.87
CA ILE A 208 -5.04 10.77 10.24
C ILE A 208 -3.64 10.76 9.65
N ILE A 209 -3.53 11.02 8.34
CA ILE A 209 -2.28 10.99 7.60
C ILE A 209 -2.14 12.31 6.86
N TYR A 210 -1.00 12.95 7.03
CA TYR A 210 -0.55 14.04 6.19
C TYR A 210 0.26 13.46 5.04
N ASP A 211 -0.17 13.73 3.83
CA ASP A 211 0.46 13.32 2.59
C ASP A 211 1.09 14.55 1.92
N ASN A 212 2.42 14.55 1.81
CA ASN A 212 3.18 15.61 1.14
C ASN A 212 3.28 15.36 -0.38
N SER A 213 2.31 14.68 -0.99
CA SER A 213 2.18 14.55 -2.43
C SER A 213 1.77 15.87 -3.09
N PHE A 214 1.46 15.84 -4.38
CA PHE A 214 1.08 17.02 -5.17
C PHE A 214 -0.04 17.88 -4.57
N HIS A 215 -0.86 17.32 -3.71
CA HIS A 215 -2.02 18.02 -3.11
C HIS A 215 -1.79 18.51 -1.70
N ASN A 216 -0.71 18.07 -1.00
CA ASN A 216 -0.43 18.45 0.39
C ASN A 216 -1.68 18.33 1.28
N GLU A 217 -2.33 17.16 1.29
CA GLU A 217 -3.63 17.02 1.91
C GLU A 217 -3.61 16.15 3.17
N LEU A 218 -4.62 16.40 4.02
CA LEU A 218 -4.92 15.51 5.15
C LEU A 218 -5.90 14.44 4.72
N THR A 219 -5.52 13.20 5.01
CA THR A 219 -6.31 12.01 4.74
C THR A 219 -6.81 11.41 6.03
N TYR A 220 -8.08 11.07 6.06
CA TYR A 220 -8.74 10.37 7.16
C TYR A 220 -9.10 8.97 6.70
N LYS A 221 -8.72 7.97 7.49
CA LYS A 221 -9.04 6.57 7.19
C LYS A 221 -9.73 5.94 8.38
N LEU A 222 -10.75 5.16 8.09
CA LEU A 222 -11.49 4.38 9.09
C LEU A 222 -11.65 2.96 8.58
N SER A 223 -11.41 1.97 9.42
CA SER A 223 -11.74 0.58 9.07
C SER A 223 -12.24 -0.23 10.24
N SER A 224 -12.91 -1.34 9.91
CA SER A 224 -13.33 -2.35 10.86
C SER A 224 -12.96 -3.74 10.36
N ILE A 225 -12.44 -4.57 11.25
CA ILE A 225 -12.21 -5.99 11.02
C ILE A 225 -13.04 -6.76 12.04
N THR A 226 -14.06 -7.48 11.57
CA THR A 226 -14.94 -8.28 12.42
C THR A 226 -14.65 -9.75 12.19
N HIS A 227 -14.36 -10.48 13.28
CA HIS A 227 -14.01 -11.88 13.25
C HIS A 227 -15.25 -12.75 13.53
N PHE A 228 -15.56 -13.62 12.60
CA PHE A 228 -16.53 -14.71 12.77
C PHE A 228 -15.81 -16.05 12.81
N PRO A 229 -16.46 -17.16 13.22
CA PRO A 229 -15.77 -18.44 13.40
C PRO A 229 -15.00 -18.96 12.19
N PHE A 230 -15.42 -18.61 10.97
CA PHE A 230 -14.82 -19.11 9.72
C PHE A 230 -14.39 -18.02 8.75
N ILE A 231 -14.82 -16.79 8.97
CA ILE A 231 -14.60 -15.69 8.04
C ILE A 231 -14.38 -14.38 8.77
N ASN A 232 -13.47 -13.57 8.28
CA ASN A 232 -13.33 -12.18 8.73
C ASN A 232 -13.94 -11.27 7.67
N ILE A 233 -14.73 -10.31 8.11
CA ILE A 233 -15.27 -9.24 7.27
C ILE A 233 -14.45 -8.00 7.55
N ILE A 234 -13.95 -7.39 6.49
CA ILE A 234 -13.12 -6.18 6.53
C ILE A 234 -13.88 -5.09 5.78
N THR A 235 -13.97 -3.91 6.37
CA THR A 235 -14.52 -2.73 5.72
C THR A 235 -13.60 -1.56 5.96
N GLY A 236 -13.47 -0.70 4.97
CA GLY A 236 -12.61 0.47 5.01
C GLY A 236 -13.24 1.68 4.35
N TYR A 237 -12.88 2.85 4.81
CA TYR A 237 -13.26 4.12 4.23
C TYR A 237 -12.09 5.08 4.26
N HIS A 238 -11.82 5.67 3.11
CA HIS A 238 -10.79 6.67 2.89
C HIS A 238 -11.47 7.98 2.49
N TYR A 239 -11.09 9.07 3.15
CA TYR A 239 -11.57 10.41 2.85
C TYR A 239 -10.41 11.40 2.84
N SER A 240 -10.30 12.15 1.75
CA SER A 240 -9.46 13.34 1.60
C SER A 240 -10.22 14.40 0.81
N GLN A 241 -9.61 15.55 0.57
CA GLN A 241 -10.26 16.59 -0.25
C GLN A 241 -10.43 16.15 -1.71
N SER A 242 -9.47 15.38 -2.22
CA SER A 242 -9.45 14.90 -3.61
C SER A 242 -10.18 13.56 -3.79
N LYS A 243 -10.32 12.75 -2.71
CA LYS A 243 -10.70 11.35 -2.82
C LYS A 243 -11.65 10.90 -1.71
N SER A 244 -12.67 10.15 -2.10
CA SER A 244 -13.58 9.47 -1.18
C SER A 244 -13.87 8.07 -1.69
N GLU A 245 -13.39 7.05 -0.99
CA GLU A 245 -13.49 5.65 -1.40
C GLU A 245 -13.96 4.77 -0.25
N PHE A 246 -14.85 3.85 -0.57
CA PHE A 246 -15.24 2.74 0.28
C PHE A 246 -14.51 1.48 -0.17
N ALA A 247 -14.09 0.67 0.77
CA ALA A 247 -13.46 -0.61 0.50
C ALA A 247 -14.07 -1.71 1.37
N CYS A 248 -14.04 -2.94 0.87
CA CYS A 248 -14.43 -4.09 1.67
C CYS A 248 -13.63 -5.33 1.26
N GLY A 249 -13.66 -6.35 2.12
CA GLY A 249 -12.99 -7.61 1.85
C GLY A 249 -13.42 -8.71 2.82
N LEU A 250 -12.97 -9.90 2.47
CA LEU A 250 -13.22 -11.12 3.21
C LEU A 250 -11.89 -11.85 3.39
N SER A 251 -11.71 -12.49 4.55
CA SER A 251 -10.61 -13.40 4.82
C SER A 251 -11.19 -14.72 5.37
N PHE A 252 -10.71 -15.82 4.84
CA PHE A 252 -11.10 -17.17 5.25
C PHE A 252 -9.85 -17.99 5.55
N ARG A 253 -9.71 -18.48 6.78
CA ARG A 253 -8.57 -19.30 7.19
C ARG A 253 -8.99 -20.75 7.40
N TYR A 254 -8.33 -21.66 6.70
CA TYR A 254 -8.45 -23.08 6.89
C TYR A 254 -7.09 -23.70 7.23
N ARG A 255 -6.89 -24.13 8.46
CA ARG A 255 -5.61 -24.64 8.99
C ARG A 255 -4.48 -23.60 8.80
N ARG A 256 -3.52 -23.91 7.93
CA ARG A 256 -2.35 -23.06 7.62
C ARG A 256 -2.53 -22.17 6.40
N ILE A 257 -3.65 -22.29 5.71
CA ILE A 257 -3.92 -21.52 4.50
C ILE A 257 -4.97 -20.47 4.80
N GLU A 258 -4.71 -19.25 4.41
CA GLU A 258 -5.63 -18.12 4.51
C GLU A 258 -5.84 -17.50 3.12
N PHE A 259 -7.10 -17.41 2.72
CA PHE A 259 -7.53 -16.76 1.49
C PHE A 259 -8.09 -15.40 1.85
N GLU A 260 -7.65 -14.37 1.17
CA GLU A 260 -8.12 -13.01 1.37
C GLU A 260 -8.53 -12.42 0.02
N TYR A 261 -9.63 -11.69 0.01
CA TYR A 261 -10.09 -10.91 -1.15
C TYR A 261 -10.47 -9.52 -0.68
N GLY A 262 -9.96 -8.52 -1.37
CA GLY A 262 -10.23 -7.12 -1.08
C GLY A 262 -10.56 -6.35 -2.34
N VAL A 263 -11.46 -5.38 -2.22
CA VAL A 263 -11.90 -4.50 -3.30
C VAL A 263 -12.12 -3.09 -2.77
N SER A 264 -11.78 -2.09 -3.59
CA SER A 264 -12.11 -0.68 -3.35
C SER A 264 -13.05 -0.19 -4.43
N PHE A 265 -13.88 0.80 -4.11
CA PHE A 265 -14.90 1.35 -5.00
C PHE A 265 -14.60 2.81 -5.28
N HIS A 266 -14.16 3.09 -6.50
CA HIS A 266 -13.94 4.44 -6.97
C HIS A 266 -15.05 4.87 -7.93
N LYS A 267 -15.59 6.09 -7.76
CA LYS A 267 -16.77 6.56 -8.50
C LYS A 267 -16.59 6.59 -10.02
N ALA A 268 -15.39 6.85 -10.52
CA ALA A 268 -15.11 7.05 -11.93
C ALA A 268 -14.18 6.01 -12.55
N LEU A 269 -13.23 5.44 -11.77
CA LEU A 269 -12.16 4.59 -12.30
C LEU A 269 -12.47 3.09 -12.24
N GLY A 270 -13.56 2.69 -11.54
CA GLY A 270 -13.94 1.30 -11.41
C GLY A 270 -13.57 0.68 -10.05
N MET A 271 -13.33 -0.62 -10.03
CA MET A 271 -13.14 -1.39 -8.80
C MET A 271 -11.82 -2.18 -8.86
N PRO A 272 -10.73 -1.65 -8.32
CA PRO A 272 -9.52 -2.44 -8.16
C PRO A 272 -9.76 -3.54 -7.14
N ALA A 273 -9.14 -4.69 -7.37
CA ALA A 273 -9.28 -5.86 -6.53
C ALA A 273 -7.95 -6.57 -6.33
N ILE A 274 -7.75 -7.11 -5.14
CA ILE A 274 -6.58 -7.92 -4.81
C ILE A 274 -7.06 -9.24 -4.21
N PHE A 275 -6.50 -10.32 -4.71
CA PHE A 275 -6.62 -11.65 -4.14
C PHE A 275 -5.29 -12.04 -3.50
N SER A 276 -5.31 -12.55 -2.29
CA SER A 276 -4.12 -13.00 -1.56
C SER A 276 -4.30 -14.42 -1.04
N LEU A 277 -3.22 -15.19 -1.14
CA LEU A 277 -3.08 -16.52 -0.59
C LEU A 277 -1.92 -16.54 0.39
N LYS A 278 -2.21 -16.77 1.67
CA LYS A 278 -1.22 -16.81 2.73
C LYS A 278 -1.06 -18.22 3.29
N TYR A 279 0.18 -18.67 3.42
CA TYR A 279 0.54 -19.92 4.08
C TYR A 279 1.28 -19.61 5.38
N HIS A 280 0.74 -20.08 6.51
CA HIS A 280 1.34 -19.97 7.85
C HIS A 280 2.28 -21.17 8.09
N ILE A 281 3.55 -20.86 8.37
CA ILE A 281 4.62 -21.86 8.53
C ILE A 281 4.63 -22.46 9.95
#